data_1e6b7727ea2de1ead52ecb5799826885
#
_entry.id   1e6b7727ea2de1ead52ecb5799826885
#
_cell.length_a   1.000
_cell.length_b   1.000
_cell.length_c   1.000
_cell.angle_alpha   90.00
_cell.angle_beta   90.00
_cell.angle_gamma   90.00
#
_symmetry.space_group_name_H-M   'P 1'
#
loop_
_entity.id
_entity.type
_entity.pdbx_description
1 polymer ?
#
loop_
_entity_poly.entity_id
_entity_poly.type
_entity_poly.pdbx_seq_one_letter_code
_entity_poly.pdbx_strand_id
1 'polypeptide(L)'
;MSPTERPRIEGDRELEILAATLEVLGDVGYDRLTMDAVAARAKASKATLYRRWTNKLSLVIDALHHSKGPAHVPDTGTLRGDLMELVCGMGGLADPETVAPFASVLTAIARDADFAEAFRTEVVGPKVAASQQIWERARQRGEVRGDADLSLFEPALAGIVLHRVFVMGEQPTPDLITRVIDQIILPAATRQPAPSH
;
A
#
# COMPACT_ATOMS: atom_id res chain seq x y z
N MET A 1 39.81 -9.53 -21.34
CA MET A 1 39.66 -9.02 -19.95
C MET A 1 38.18 -8.98 -19.64
N SER A 2 37.70 -9.94 -18.88
CA SER A 2 36.29 -10.03 -18.48
C SER A 2 35.98 -8.92 -17.46
N PRO A 3 34.81 -8.26 -17.52
CA PRO A 3 34.44 -7.29 -16.50
C PRO A 3 34.25 -8.02 -15.18
N THR A 4 34.97 -7.61 -14.18
CA THR A 4 34.86 -8.08 -12.79
C THR A 4 33.47 -7.70 -12.27
N GLU A 5 32.55 -8.66 -12.18
CA GLU A 5 31.28 -8.51 -11.52
C GLU A 5 31.54 -8.09 -10.06
N ARG A 6 31.11 -6.86 -9.71
CA ARG A 6 31.18 -6.41 -8.32
C ARG A 6 30.34 -7.35 -7.46
N PRO A 7 30.81 -7.74 -6.26
CA PRO A 7 29.96 -8.53 -5.35
C PRO A 7 28.63 -7.79 -5.13
N ARG A 8 27.52 -8.41 -5.52
CA ARG A 8 26.17 -7.88 -5.22
C ARG A 8 26.04 -7.79 -3.71
N ILE A 9 25.72 -6.60 -3.20
CA ILE A 9 25.39 -6.40 -1.80
C ILE A 9 24.15 -7.28 -1.50
N GLU A 10 24.13 -7.97 -0.38
CA GLU A 10 23.10 -8.98 -0.03
C GLU A 10 21.68 -8.37 -0.11
N GLY A 11 21.53 -7.07 0.22
CA GLY A 11 20.29 -6.31 0.07
C GLY A 11 19.78 -6.15 -1.37
N ASP A 12 20.67 -5.93 -2.36
CA ASP A 12 20.26 -5.76 -3.76
C ASP A 12 19.60 -7.04 -4.31
N ARG A 13 20.11 -8.21 -3.87
CA ARG A 13 19.55 -9.50 -4.28
C ARG A 13 18.19 -9.78 -3.68
N GLU A 14 17.97 -9.38 -2.45
CA GLU A 14 16.67 -9.46 -1.79
C GLU A 14 15.63 -8.60 -2.54
N LEU A 15 15.98 -7.37 -2.89
CA LEU A 15 15.12 -6.46 -3.66
C LEU A 15 14.74 -7.03 -5.03
N GLU A 16 15.67 -7.64 -5.75
CA GLU A 16 15.41 -8.31 -7.03
C GLU A 16 14.39 -9.45 -6.88
N ILE A 17 14.48 -10.23 -5.80
CA ILE A 17 13.54 -11.32 -5.52
C ILE A 17 12.15 -10.77 -5.18
N LEU A 18 12.08 -9.72 -4.36
CA LEU A 18 10.82 -9.08 -3.98
C LEU A 18 10.12 -8.46 -5.21
N ALA A 19 10.87 -7.77 -6.08
CA ALA A 19 10.34 -7.24 -7.34
C ALA A 19 9.81 -8.36 -8.25
N ALA A 20 10.58 -9.42 -8.45
CA ALA A 20 10.16 -10.59 -9.23
C ALA A 20 8.91 -11.27 -8.63
N THR A 21 8.75 -11.22 -7.31
CA THR A 21 7.57 -11.76 -6.62
C THR A 21 6.31 -10.97 -7.00
N LEU A 22 6.39 -9.64 -7.02
CA LEU A 22 5.27 -8.78 -7.42
C LEU A 22 4.89 -8.98 -8.89
N GLU A 23 5.87 -9.14 -9.78
CA GLU A 23 5.62 -9.45 -11.18
C GLU A 23 4.87 -10.78 -11.33
N VAL A 24 5.36 -11.86 -10.68
CA VAL A 24 4.69 -13.17 -10.71
C VAL A 24 3.30 -13.09 -10.10
N LEU A 25 3.14 -12.35 -8.98
CA LEU A 25 1.84 -12.13 -8.35
C LEU A 25 0.84 -11.46 -9.32
N GLY A 26 1.29 -10.45 -10.05
CA GLY A 26 0.48 -9.77 -11.07
C GLY A 26 0.09 -10.71 -12.22
N ASP A 27 1.04 -11.50 -12.73
CA ASP A 27 0.85 -12.37 -13.88
C ASP A 27 -0.11 -13.55 -13.61
N VAL A 28 0.03 -14.22 -12.47
CA VAL A 28 -0.66 -15.51 -12.22
C VAL A 28 -1.60 -15.49 -11.00
N GLY A 29 -1.55 -14.46 -10.18
CA GLY A 29 -2.29 -14.37 -8.92
C GLY A 29 -1.66 -15.21 -7.79
N TYR A 30 -2.10 -14.94 -6.56
CA TYR A 30 -1.55 -15.60 -5.36
C TYR A 30 -1.74 -17.12 -5.38
N ASP A 31 -2.90 -17.62 -5.82
CA ASP A 31 -3.20 -19.06 -5.79
C ASP A 31 -2.19 -19.87 -6.62
N ARG A 32 -1.82 -19.38 -7.80
CA ARG A 32 -0.90 -20.05 -8.73
C ARG A 32 0.57 -19.67 -8.55
N LEU A 33 0.86 -18.65 -7.75
CA LEU A 33 2.23 -18.27 -7.41
C LEU A 33 2.92 -19.41 -6.64
N THR A 34 4.15 -19.74 -7.07
CA THR A 34 5.00 -20.73 -6.40
C THR A 34 6.39 -20.17 -6.16
N MET A 35 7.07 -20.67 -5.13
CA MET A 35 8.46 -20.30 -4.84
C MET A 35 9.38 -20.59 -6.06
N ASP A 36 9.07 -21.63 -6.82
CA ASP A 36 9.81 -22.01 -8.02
C ASP A 36 9.66 -21.01 -9.17
N ALA A 37 8.45 -20.51 -9.38
CA ALA A 37 8.18 -19.49 -10.39
C ALA A 37 8.91 -18.18 -10.07
N VAL A 38 8.92 -17.78 -8.79
CA VAL A 38 9.64 -16.60 -8.33
C VAL A 38 11.16 -16.81 -8.46
N ALA A 39 11.68 -17.97 -8.05
CA ALA A 39 13.11 -18.28 -8.20
C ALA A 39 13.56 -18.20 -9.66
N ALA A 40 12.78 -18.75 -10.58
CA ALA A 40 13.04 -18.70 -12.02
C ALA A 40 13.02 -17.24 -12.54
N ARG A 41 12.00 -16.46 -12.19
CA ARG A 41 11.86 -15.04 -12.59
C ARG A 41 13.02 -14.20 -12.07
N ALA A 42 13.37 -14.34 -10.80
CA ALA A 42 14.48 -13.64 -10.16
C ALA A 42 15.86 -14.18 -10.56
N LYS A 43 15.94 -15.26 -11.34
CA LYS A 43 17.21 -15.98 -11.64
C LYS A 43 17.95 -16.33 -10.34
N ALA A 44 17.24 -16.75 -9.32
CA ALA A 44 17.76 -17.13 -8.01
C ALA A 44 17.66 -18.65 -7.80
N SER A 45 18.45 -19.21 -6.88
CA SER A 45 18.27 -20.61 -6.48
C SER A 45 17.11 -20.72 -5.48
N LYS A 46 16.42 -21.87 -5.47
CA LYS A 46 15.42 -22.18 -4.44
C LYS A 46 16.00 -22.04 -3.03
N ALA A 47 17.23 -22.50 -2.82
CA ALA A 47 17.92 -22.41 -1.53
C ALA A 47 18.07 -20.95 -1.08
N THR A 48 18.29 -20.01 -2.02
CA THR A 48 18.37 -18.59 -1.72
C THR A 48 17.04 -18.06 -1.17
N LEU A 49 15.91 -18.44 -1.79
CA LEU A 49 14.59 -18.03 -1.32
C LEU A 49 14.26 -18.66 0.04
N TYR A 50 14.40 -19.99 0.17
CA TYR A 50 14.05 -20.71 1.41
C TYR A 50 14.94 -20.36 2.60
N ARG A 51 16.13 -19.80 2.38
CA ARG A 51 16.97 -19.27 3.48
C ARG A 51 16.31 -18.04 4.13
N ARG A 52 15.56 -17.23 3.39
CA ARG A 52 14.98 -15.98 3.87
C ARG A 52 13.48 -16.09 4.16
N TRP A 53 12.74 -16.79 3.30
CA TRP A 53 11.29 -16.94 3.41
C TRP A 53 10.90 -18.41 3.54
N THR A 54 10.16 -18.73 4.59
CA THR A 54 9.75 -20.11 4.88
C THR A 54 8.71 -20.66 3.91
N ASN A 55 7.90 -19.78 3.31
CA ASN A 55 6.82 -20.15 2.38
C ASN A 55 6.45 -18.98 1.47
N LYS A 56 5.52 -19.23 0.54
CA LYS A 56 5.04 -18.20 -0.40
C LYS A 56 4.31 -17.04 0.29
N LEU A 57 3.63 -17.29 1.40
CA LEU A 57 2.92 -16.26 2.15
C LEU A 57 3.92 -15.20 2.67
N SER A 58 4.93 -15.64 3.41
CA SER A 58 5.94 -14.73 3.96
C SER A 58 6.68 -13.95 2.85
N LEU A 59 6.97 -14.59 1.70
CA LEU A 59 7.60 -13.94 0.57
C LEU A 59 6.71 -12.86 -0.07
N VAL A 60 5.43 -13.17 -0.29
CA VAL A 60 4.49 -12.23 -0.93
C VAL A 60 4.16 -11.06 0.00
N ILE A 61 3.95 -11.31 1.28
CA ILE A 61 3.70 -10.25 2.28
C ILE A 61 4.91 -9.31 2.37
N ASP A 62 6.13 -9.86 2.43
CA ASP A 62 7.35 -9.05 2.48
C ASP A 62 7.52 -8.21 1.19
N ALA A 63 7.22 -8.79 0.02
CA ALA A 63 7.24 -8.07 -1.26
C ALA A 63 6.22 -6.92 -1.28
N LEU A 64 4.99 -7.17 -0.84
CA LEU A 64 3.95 -6.16 -0.74
C LEU A 64 4.29 -5.05 0.26
N HIS A 65 4.84 -5.41 1.41
CA HIS A 65 5.31 -4.44 2.41
C HIS A 65 6.45 -3.58 1.83
N HIS A 66 7.44 -4.22 1.23
CA HIS A 66 8.60 -3.53 0.68
C HIS A 66 8.25 -2.59 -0.49
N SER A 67 7.29 -2.96 -1.34
CA SER A 67 6.83 -2.11 -2.46
C SER A 67 6.26 -0.76 -2.03
N LYS A 68 5.90 -0.63 -0.77
CA LYS A 68 5.34 0.60 -0.21
C LYS A 68 6.39 1.62 0.24
N GLY A 69 7.66 1.23 0.23
CA GLY A 69 8.74 2.04 0.78
C GLY A 69 8.71 2.13 2.30
N PRO A 70 9.69 2.81 2.90
CA PRO A 70 9.73 3.02 4.34
C PRO A 70 8.48 3.81 4.78
N ALA A 71 7.94 3.45 5.96
CA ALA A 71 6.81 4.17 6.54
C ALA A 71 7.24 5.63 6.82
N HIS A 72 6.71 6.55 6.05
CA HIS A 72 6.87 7.99 6.23
C HIS A 72 5.54 8.57 6.70
N VAL A 73 5.59 9.40 7.73
CA VAL A 73 4.42 10.14 8.22
C VAL A 73 4.61 11.60 7.82
N PRO A 74 3.94 12.07 6.76
CA PRO A 74 4.04 13.45 6.31
C PRO A 74 3.73 14.46 7.42
N ASP A 75 4.42 15.60 7.42
CA ASP A 75 4.17 16.72 8.31
C ASP A 75 4.34 18.05 7.56
N THR A 76 3.38 18.34 6.71
CA THR A 76 3.36 19.52 5.84
C THR A 76 2.79 20.76 6.54
N GLY A 77 2.31 20.60 7.76
CA GLY A 77 1.66 21.65 8.54
C GLY A 77 0.15 21.77 8.31
N THR A 78 -0.44 21.01 7.39
CA THR A 78 -1.89 20.99 7.13
C THR A 78 -2.41 19.57 6.91
N LEU A 79 -3.64 19.29 7.35
CA LEU A 79 -4.29 17.99 7.09
C LEU A 79 -4.33 17.66 5.60
N ARG A 80 -4.67 18.66 4.77
CA ARG A 80 -4.72 18.46 3.32
C ARG A 80 -3.36 18.04 2.75
N GLY A 81 -2.32 18.77 3.10
CA GLY A 81 -0.95 18.49 2.64
C GLY A 81 -0.48 17.10 3.08
N ASP A 82 -0.69 16.77 4.35
CA ASP A 82 -0.31 15.48 4.93
C ASP A 82 -1.03 14.32 4.22
N LEU A 83 -2.34 14.42 3.98
CA LEU A 83 -3.10 13.40 3.26
C LEU A 83 -2.66 13.26 1.79
N MET A 84 -2.42 14.37 1.10
CA MET A 84 -1.95 14.36 -0.27
C MET A 84 -0.58 13.67 -0.39
N GLU A 85 0.35 13.98 0.48
CA GLU A 85 1.69 13.38 0.49
C GLU A 85 1.63 11.90 0.84
N LEU A 86 0.81 11.50 1.83
CA LEU A 86 0.63 10.10 2.22
C LEU A 86 0.09 9.24 1.06
N VAL A 87 -0.86 9.76 0.30
CA VAL A 87 -1.61 8.97 -0.69
C VAL A 87 -1.04 9.09 -2.10
N CYS A 88 -0.47 10.25 -2.47
CA CYS A 88 0.16 10.47 -3.78
C CYS A 88 1.67 10.22 -3.77
N GLY A 89 2.28 10.04 -2.60
CA GLY A 89 3.70 9.72 -2.47
C GLY A 89 4.06 8.34 -3.03
N MET A 90 5.34 8.04 -3.04
CA MET A 90 5.87 6.75 -3.51
C MET A 90 5.18 5.57 -2.80
N GLY A 91 4.70 4.60 -3.55
CA GLY A 91 3.93 3.46 -3.03
C GLY A 91 2.52 3.82 -2.54
N GLY A 92 2.01 5.00 -2.86
CA GLY A 92 0.64 5.44 -2.58
C GLY A 92 -0.39 4.91 -3.59
N LEU A 93 -1.66 5.26 -3.35
CA LEU A 93 -2.78 4.80 -4.20
C LEU A 93 -2.80 5.44 -5.59
N ALA A 94 -2.06 6.53 -5.82
CA ALA A 94 -1.92 7.15 -7.13
C ALA A 94 -0.84 6.48 -8.01
N ASP A 95 -0.06 5.56 -7.46
CA ASP A 95 1.00 4.86 -8.18
C ASP A 95 0.45 3.59 -8.86
N PRO A 96 0.43 3.52 -10.22
CA PRO A 96 -0.07 2.36 -10.94
C PRO A 96 0.67 1.05 -10.60
N GLU A 97 1.98 1.10 -10.34
CA GLU A 97 2.77 -0.08 -9.98
C GLU A 97 2.37 -0.63 -8.60
N THR A 98 1.97 0.27 -7.71
CA THR A 98 1.43 -0.09 -6.39
C THR A 98 0.05 -0.74 -6.49
N VAL A 99 -0.79 -0.26 -7.42
CA VAL A 99 -2.19 -0.69 -7.53
C VAL A 99 -2.34 -1.93 -8.41
N ALA A 100 -1.49 -2.12 -9.42
CA ALA A 100 -1.60 -3.24 -10.36
C ALA A 100 -1.70 -4.64 -9.71
N PRO A 101 -0.90 -5.00 -8.67
CA PRO A 101 -1.03 -6.30 -8.01
C PRO A 101 -2.30 -6.45 -7.15
N PHE A 102 -3.02 -5.36 -6.88
CA PHE A 102 -4.08 -5.34 -5.86
C PHE A 102 -5.28 -6.21 -6.20
N ALA A 103 -5.57 -6.43 -7.48
CA ALA A 103 -6.64 -7.36 -7.90
C ALA A 103 -6.36 -8.79 -7.41
N SER A 104 -5.11 -9.24 -7.55
CA SER A 104 -4.67 -10.54 -7.04
C SER A 104 -4.68 -10.61 -5.52
N VAL A 105 -4.30 -9.52 -4.86
CA VAL A 105 -4.34 -9.37 -3.39
C VAL A 105 -5.77 -9.44 -2.87
N LEU A 106 -6.73 -8.75 -3.47
CA LEU A 106 -8.15 -8.80 -3.07
C LEU A 106 -8.71 -10.23 -3.18
N THR A 107 -8.36 -10.94 -4.23
CA THR A 107 -8.77 -12.34 -4.40
C THR A 107 -8.15 -13.24 -3.32
N ALA A 108 -6.87 -13.04 -2.99
CA ALA A 108 -6.20 -13.79 -1.93
C ALA A 108 -6.82 -13.50 -0.55
N ILE A 109 -7.10 -12.23 -0.21
CA ILE A 109 -7.79 -11.84 1.03
C ILE A 109 -9.15 -12.54 1.17
N ALA A 110 -9.89 -12.68 0.07
CA ALA A 110 -11.22 -13.29 0.09
C ALA A 110 -11.19 -14.82 0.27
N ARG A 111 -10.06 -15.47 -0.04
CA ARG A 111 -9.97 -16.94 -0.10
C ARG A 111 -9.03 -17.58 0.93
N ASP A 112 -8.09 -16.82 1.45
CA ASP A 112 -7.03 -17.31 2.35
C ASP A 112 -7.02 -16.45 3.62
N ALA A 113 -7.46 -17.03 4.73
CA ALA A 113 -7.58 -16.32 6.02
C ALA A 113 -6.20 -15.94 6.60
N ASP A 114 -5.19 -16.79 6.41
CA ASP A 114 -3.83 -16.52 6.89
C ASP A 114 -3.20 -15.39 6.08
N PHE A 115 -3.43 -15.38 4.75
CA PHE A 115 -3.03 -14.26 3.91
C PHE A 115 -3.73 -12.96 4.33
N ALA A 116 -5.04 -13.00 4.55
CA ALA A 116 -5.82 -11.84 4.95
C ALA A 116 -5.32 -11.24 6.27
N GLU A 117 -4.99 -12.08 7.26
CA GLU A 117 -4.47 -11.64 8.55
C GLU A 117 -3.07 -11.04 8.44
N ALA A 118 -2.16 -11.72 7.76
CA ALA A 118 -0.81 -11.23 7.52
C ALA A 118 -0.82 -9.90 6.74
N PHE A 119 -1.66 -9.81 5.70
CA PHE A 119 -1.81 -8.58 4.92
C PHE A 119 -2.33 -7.41 5.76
N ARG A 120 -3.37 -7.63 6.59
CA ARG A 120 -3.89 -6.59 7.48
C ARG A 120 -2.84 -6.11 8.47
N THR A 121 -2.09 -7.04 9.06
CA THR A 121 -1.14 -6.72 10.12
C THR A 121 0.14 -6.08 9.57
N GLU A 122 0.73 -6.66 8.54
CA GLU A 122 2.08 -6.31 8.09
C GLU A 122 2.09 -5.27 6.96
N VAL A 123 1.03 -5.22 6.12
CA VAL A 123 0.98 -4.30 4.98
C VAL A 123 0.07 -3.10 5.26
N VAL A 124 -1.13 -3.34 5.77
CA VAL A 124 -2.12 -2.28 6.05
C VAL A 124 -1.83 -1.58 7.38
N GLY A 125 -1.49 -2.32 8.42
CA GLY A 125 -1.29 -1.80 9.77
C GLY A 125 -0.35 -0.59 9.87
N PRO A 126 0.85 -0.63 9.28
CA PRO A 126 1.75 0.54 9.28
C PRO A 126 1.15 1.78 8.63
N LYS A 127 0.33 1.63 7.58
CA LYS A 127 -0.35 2.76 6.91
C LYS A 127 -1.47 3.33 7.75
N VAL A 128 -2.25 2.47 8.39
CA VAL A 128 -3.28 2.90 9.35
C VAL A 128 -2.63 3.68 10.49
N ALA A 129 -1.53 3.20 11.04
CA ALA A 129 -0.81 3.89 12.11
C ALA A 129 -0.27 5.27 11.66
N ALA A 130 0.27 5.38 10.45
CA ALA A 130 0.71 6.64 9.88
C ALA A 130 -0.46 7.62 9.69
N SER A 131 -1.57 7.13 9.12
CA SER A 131 -2.80 7.92 8.95
C SER A 131 -3.33 8.42 10.29
N GLN A 132 -3.40 7.59 11.30
CA GLN A 132 -3.85 7.99 12.65
C GLN A 132 -2.99 9.11 13.24
N GLN A 133 -1.68 9.10 13.06
CA GLN A 133 -0.79 10.17 13.51
C GLN A 133 -1.08 11.50 12.79
N ILE A 134 -1.36 11.46 11.49
CA ILE A 134 -1.74 12.66 10.72
C ILE A 134 -3.04 13.24 11.26
N TRP A 135 -4.07 12.42 11.44
CA TRP A 135 -5.36 12.84 11.94
C TRP A 135 -5.27 13.42 13.36
N GLU A 136 -4.49 12.79 14.24
CA GLU A 136 -4.30 13.28 15.61
C GLU A 136 -3.59 14.65 15.64
N ARG A 137 -2.54 14.84 14.83
CA ARG A 137 -1.89 16.15 14.68
C ARG A 137 -2.86 17.21 14.14
N ALA A 138 -3.65 16.87 13.13
CA ALA A 138 -4.65 17.78 12.58
C ALA A 138 -5.72 18.16 13.61
N ARG A 139 -6.13 17.21 14.47
CA ARG A 139 -7.03 17.47 15.59
C ARG A 139 -6.41 18.43 16.61
N GLN A 140 -5.14 18.25 16.96
CA GLN A 140 -4.39 19.14 17.86
C GLN A 140 -4.23 20.55 17.28
N ARG A 141 -4.11 20.68 15.95
CA ARG A 141 -4.11 21.98 15.27
C ARG A 141 -5.50 22.62 15.12
N GLY A 142 -6.57 21.92 15.52
CA GLY A 142 -7.94 22.41 15.40
C GLY A 142 -8.53 22.34 13.99
N GLU A 143 -7.91 21.59 13.08
CA GLU A 143 -8.39 21.43 11.70
C GLU A 143 -9.56 20.45 11.60
N VAL A 144 -9.70 19.54 12.57
CA VAL A 144 -10.70 18.46 12.57
C VAL A 144 -11.76 18.74 13.62
N ARG A 145 -13.03 18.65 13.26
CA ARG A 145 -14.13 18.80 14.21
C ARG A 145 -14.10 17.72 15.31
N GLY A 146 -14.54 18.08 16.53
CA GLY A 146 -14.39 17.22 17.70
C GLY A 146 -15.23 15.93 17.65
N ASP A 147 -16.33 15.93 16.90
CA ASP A 147 -17.27 14.82 16.75
C ASP A 147 -17.01 13.95 15.49
N ALA A 148 -15.92 14.21 14.76
CA ALA A 148 -15.55 13.44 13.57
C ALA A 148 -15.13 12.02 13.93
N ASP A 149 -15.77 11.04 13.31
CA ASP A 149 -15.34 9.64 13.38
C ASP A 149 -14.19 9.38 12.40
N LEU A 150 -12.97 9.46 12.92
CA LEU A 150 -11.76 9.32 12.12
C LEU A 150 -11.59 7.91 11.51
N SER A 151 -12.24 6.90 12.07
CA SER A 151 -12.18 5.53 11.57
C SER A 151 -12.81 5.35 10.18
N LEU A 152 -13.63 6.31 9.74
CA LEU A 152 -14.30 6.28 8.44
C LEU A 152 -13.49 6.93 7.31
N PHE A 153 -12.60 7.87 7.61
CA PHE A 153 -11.98 8.69 6.56
C PHE A 153 -10.89 7.97 5.78
N GLU A 154 -10.05 7.18 6.45
CA GLU A 154 -9.00 6.41 5.77
C GLU A 154 -9.61 5.35 4.83
N PRO A 155 -10.51 4.45 5.30
CA PRO A 155 -11.12 3.47 4.42
C PRO A 155 -12.02 4.11 3.35
N ALA A 156 -12.62 5.28 3.59
CA ALA A 156 -13.39 5.98 2.57
C ALA A 156 -12.52 6.42 1.39
N LEU A 157 -11.35 7.02 1.66
CA LEU A 157 -10.42 7.42 0.61
C LEU A 157 -9.94 6.22 -0.21
N ALA A 158 -9.44 5.19 0.47
CA ALA A 158 -8.98 3.97 -0.18
C ALA A 158 -10.11 3.26 -0.95
N GLY A 159 -11.29 3.13 -0.35
CA GLY A 159 -12.46 2.48 -0.95
C GLY A 159 -12.93 3.17 -2.23
N ILE A 160 -12.98 4.50 -2.25
CA ILE A 160 -13.38 5.26 -3.45
C ILE A 160 -12.36 5.05 -4.58
N VAL A 161 -11.08 5.14 -4.28
CA VAL A 161 -10.02 4.94 -5.29
C VAL A 161 -10.04 3.51 -5.83
N LEU A 162 -10.09 2.51 -4.96
CA LEU A 162 -10.13 1.10 -5.37
C LEU A 162 -11.39 0.77 -6.19
N HIS A 163 -12.57 1.32 -5.80
CA HIS A 163 -13.78 1.17 -6.60
C HIS A 163 -13.61 1.75 -8.01
N ARG A 164 -13.08 2.97 -8.13
CA ARG A 164 -12.84 3.62 -9.41
C ARG A 164 -11.91 2.81 -10.29
N VAL A 165 -10.82 2.32 -9.72
CA VAL A 165 -9.80 1.55 -10.46
C VAL A 165 -10.33 0.17 -10.85
N PHE A 166 -10.80 -0.63 -9.90
CA PHE A 166 -11.11 -2.04 -10.14
C PHE A 166 -12.52 -2.30 -10.64
N VAL A 167 -13.48 -1.42 -10.33
CA VAL A 167 -14.88 -1.61 -10.78
C VAL A 167 -15.16 -0.76 -12.01
N MET A 168 -14.67 0.49 -12.05
CA MET A 168 -14.94 1.41 -13.16
C MET A 168 -13.86 1.41 -14.24
N GLY A 169 -12.71 0.76 -14.01
CA GLY A 169 -11.59 0.70 -14.97
C GLY A 169 -10.84 2.01 -15.16
N GLU A 170 -10.93 2.93 -14.19
CA GLU A 170 -10.25 4.23 -14.25
C GLU A 170 -8.78 4.10 -13.82
N GLN A 171 -7.93 5.04 -14.25
CA GLN A 171 -6.55 5.10 -13.78
C GLN A 171 -6.47 5.78 -12.40
N PRO A 172 -5.61 5.30 -11.50
CA PRO A 172 -5.35 5.97 -10.24
C PRO A 172 -4.50 7.21 -10.49
N THR A 173 -5.12 8.38 -10.53
CA THR A 173 -4.43 9.64 -10.81
C THR A 173 -4.39 10.55 -9.58
N PRO A 174 -3.35 11.41 -9.44
CA PRO A 174 -3.32 12.44 -8.40
C PRO A 174 -4.54 13.36 -8.43
N ASP A 175 -5.13 13.64 -9.62
CA ASP A 175 -6.35 14.43 -9.75
C ASP A 175 -7.55 13.75 -9.07
N LEU A 176 -7.74 12.45 -9.29
CA LEU A 176 -8.79 11.68 -8.60
C LEU A 176 -8.65 11.77 -7.09
N ILE A 177 -7.44 11.55 -6.58
CA ILE A 177 -7.13 11.63 -5.14
C ILE A 177 -7.44 13.03 -4.60
N THR A 178 -6.97 14.07 -5.29
CA THR A 178 -7.23 15.46 -4.92
C THR A 178 -8.72 15.75 -4.80
N ARG A 179 -9.51 15.31 -5.77
CA ARG A 179 -10.98 15.51 -5.74
C ARG A 179 -11.64 14.76 -4.57
N VAL A 180 -11.20 13.54 -4.27
CA VAL A 180 -11.75 12.79 -3.12
C VAL A 180 -11.41 13.51 -1.80
N ILE A 181 -10.17 13.94 -1.64
CA ILE A 181 -9.75 14.68 -0.44
C ILE A 181 -10.52 16.00 -0.32
N ASP A 182 -10.54 16.84 -1.36
CA ASP A 182 -11.09 18.19 -1.30
C ASP A 182 -12.63 18.23 -1.27
N GLN A 183 -13.30 17.27 -1.91
CA GLN A 183 -14.76 17.31 -2.05
C GLN A 183 -15.50 16.39 -1.08
N ILE A 184 -14.82 15.37 -0.51
CA ILE A 184 -15.46 14.40 0.38
C ILE A 184 -14.80 14.41 1.75
N ILE A 185 -13.49 14.14 1.85
CA ILE A 185 -12.83 13.90 3.13
C ILE A 185 -12.75 15.19 3.95
N LEU A 186 -12.15 16.24 3.41
CA LEU A 186 -11.98 17.50 4.14
C LEU A 186 -13.32 18.14 4.53
N PRO A 187 -14.32 18.28 3.63
CA PRO A 187 -15.61 18.85 4.05
C PRO A 187 -16.31 18.07 5.15
N ALA A 188 -16.20 16.74 5.14
CA ALA A 188 -16.79 15.90 6.18
C ALA A 188 -16.04 15.99 7.51
N ALA A 189 -14.71 16.12 7.46
CA ALA A 189 -13.86 16.15 8.65
C ALA A 189 -13.79 17.52 9.33
N THR A 190 -13.93 18.63 8.55
CA THR A 190 -13.60 19.99 9.02
C THR A 190 -14.83 20.89 9.23
N ARG A 191 -15.95 20.65 8.53
CA ARG A 191 -17.15 21.47 8.69
C ARG A 191 -17.87 21.13 10.00
N GLN A 192 -18.23 22.15 10.76
CA GLN A 192 -19.18 21.99 11.86
C GLN A 192 -20.54 21.57 11.27
N PRO A 193 -21.25 20.61 11.90
CA PRO A 193 -22.62 20.34 11.53
C PRO A 193 -23.46 21.61 11.65
N ALA A 194 -24.36 21.85 10.70
CA ALA A 194 -25.32 22.95 10.83
C ALA A 194 -26.09 22.78 12.14
N PRO A 195 -26.38 23.86 12.89
CA PRO A 195 -27.14 23.76 14.12
C PRO A 195 -28.48 23.10 13.82
N SER A 196 -28.81 22.06 14.59
CA SER A 196 -30.10 21.38 14.52
C SER A 196 -31.21 22.38 14.88
N HIS A 197 -32.09 22.68 13.95
CA HIS A 197 -33.29 23.47 14.20
C HIS A 197 -34.37 22.62 14.84
#